data_8a45d43f0a581433c4f9aae7cb22a4a1
#
_entry.id   8a45d43f0a581433c4f9aae7cb22a4a1
#
_cell.length_a   1.000
_cell.length_b   1.000
_cell.length_c   1.000
_cell.angle_alpha   90.00
_cell.angle_beta   90.00
_cell.angle_gamma   90.00
#
_symmetry.space_group_name_H-M   'P 1'
#
loop_
_entity.id
_entity.type
_entity.pdbx_description
1 polymer ?
#
loop_
_entity_poly.entity_id
_entity_poly.type
_entity_poly.pdbx_seq_one_letter_code
_entity_poly.pdbx_strand_id
1 'polypeptide(L)'
;MDAKETVTSETIRRQRQGKNMNIYDIAREAGVSITTVSRVINKKGYVSEKTRKKIQDVLDRNEYHPSDIARGLVSGSMKTVAIVVVDVRVPHYALTSYIMEQRLSDEGYMVLVCNTGEKEEDCRKYLCMLANRHVDGIILVG
;
A
#
# COMPACT_ATOMS: atom_id res chain seq x y z
N MET A 1 13.20 -26.60 -2.03
CA MET A 1 11.85 -26.63 -1.40
C MET A 1 11.84 -25.51 -0.39
N ASP A 2 11.57 -24.28 -0.86
CA ASP A 2 11.68 -23.07 -0.05
C ASP A 2 10.48 -23.00 0.90
N ALA A 3 10.80 -22.89 2.19
CA ALA A 3 9.81 -22.68 3.23
C ALA A 3 9.18 -21.29 2.99
N LYS A 4 7.94 -21.26 2.51
CA LYS A 4 7.12 -20.05 2.50
C LYS A 4 6.94 -19.63 3.95
N GLU A 5 7.61 -18.57 4.33
CA GLU A 5 7.49 -17.95 5.64
C GLU A 5 6.02 -17.52 5.82
N THR A 6 5.30 -18.24 6.66
CA THR A 6 3.90 -17.93 6.95
C THR A 6 3.86 -16.64 7.78
N VAL A 7 3.47 -15.54 7.17
CA VAL A 7 3.29 -14.27 7.87
C VAL A 7 2.13 -14.43 8.86
N THR A 8 2.45 -14.57 10.13
CA THR A 8 1.45 -14.73 11.19
C THR A 8 0.92 -13.38 11.66
N SER A 9 -0.25 -13.38 12.31
CA SER A 9 -0.81 -12.20 12.97
C SER A 9 0.15 -11.58 14.01
N GLU A 10 1.04 -12.37 14.59
CA GLU A 10 2.12 -11.91 15.48
C GLU A 10 3.20 -11.14 14.72
N THR A 11 3.61 -11.59 13.55
CA THR A 11 4.57 -10.88 12.70
C THR A 11 4.03 -9.52 12.30
N ILE A 12 2.75 -9.44 11.91
CA ILE A 12 2.07 -8.18 11.58
C ILE A 12 1.96 -7.27 12.82
N ARG A 13 1.67 -7.84 14.00
CA ARG A 13 1.63 -7.10 15.26
C ARG A 13 3.00 -6.58 15.67
N ARG A 14 4.08 -7.38 15.52
CA ARG A 14 5.46 -6.94 15.81
C ARG A 14 5.89 -5.80 14.90
N GLN A 15 5.55 -5.84 13.62
CA GLN A 15 5.79 -4.72 12.69
C GLN A 15 5.02 -3.45 13.09
N ARG A 16 3.86 -3.58 13.75
CA ARG A 16 3.08 -2.45 14.29
C ARG A 16 3.56 -1.97 15.65
N GLN A 17 4.22 -2.83 16.46
CA GLN A 17 4.71 -2.53 17.82
C GLN A 17 6.20 -2.15 17.88
N GLY A 18 6.98 -2.40 16.82
CA GLY A 18 8.29 -1.79 16.68
C GLY A 18 8.11 -0.29 16.83
N LYS A 19 8.95 0.37 17.64
CA LYS A 19 8.92 1.79 17.98
C LYS A 19 8.65 2.59 16.70
N ASN A 20 7.37 2.94 16.52
CA ASN A 20 6.88 3.52 15.27
C ASN A 20 7.40 4.95 15.19
N MET A 21 8.68 5.08 14.80
CA MET A 21 9.25 6.39 14.54
C MET A 21 8.41 7.07 13.47
N ASN A 22 8.03 8.28 13.74
CA ASN A 22 7.30 9.11 12.79
C ASN A 22 8.28 10.05 12.06
N ILE A 23 7.81 10.73 11.03
CA ILE A 23 8.63 11.65 10.24
C ILE A 23 9.27 12.76 11.09
N TYR A 24 8.65 13.16 12.19
CA TYR A 24 9.18 14.16 13.13
C TYR A 24 10.40 13.62 13.88
N ASP A 25 10.36 12.34 14.26
CA ASP A 25 11.48 11.69 14.94
C ASP A 25 12.68 11.54 14.00
N ILE A 26 12.44 11.15 12.76
CA ILE A 26 13.47 11.08 11.70
C ILE A 26 14.11 12.47 11.47
N ALA A 27 13.28 13.50 11.36
CA ALA A 27 13.77 14.87 11.14
C ALA A 27 14.65 15.35 12.30
N ARG A 28 14.22 15.06 13.54
CA ARG A 28 14.96 15.39 14.77
C ARG A 28 16.29 14.64 14.84
N GLU A 29 16.31 13.32 14.58
CA GLU A 29 17.53 12.51 14.62
C GLU A 29 18.50 12.88 13.48
N ALA A 30 17.98 13.16 12.28
CA ALA A 30 18.78 13.63 11.16
C ALA A 30 19.19 15.12 11.29
N GLY A 31 18.65 15.88 12.25
CA GLY A 31 18.95 17.30 12.43
C GLY A 31 18.58 18.16 11.20
N VAL A 32 17.43 17.86 10.58
CA VAL A 32 16.92 18.56 9.40
C VAL A 32 15.44 18.86 9.55
N SER A 33 14.87 19.69 8.66
CA SER A 33 13.43 19.95 8.67
C SER A 33 12.62 18.75 8.16
N ILE A 34 11.38 18.63 8.63
CA ILE A 34 10.41 17.61 8.14
C ILE A 34 10.25 17.70 6.62
N THR A 35 10.21 18.92 6.07
CA THR A 35 10.13 19.15 4.62
C THR A 35 11.32 18.53 3.88
N THR A 36 12.52 18.59 4.46
CA THR A 36 13.74 17.99 3.87
C THR A 36 13.66 16.47 3.90
N VAL A 37 13.18 15.87 5.00
CA VAL A 37 12.93 14.43 5.10
C VAL A 37 11.89 13.99 4.08
N SER A 38 10.76 14.70 4.00
CA SER A 38 9.69 14.42 3.03
C SER A 38 10.18 14.48 1.58
N ARG A 39 11.04 15.44 1.23
CA ARG A 39 11.66 15.52 -0.11
C ARG A 39 12.52 14.31 -0.42
N VAL A 40 13.28 13.81 0.53
CA VAL A 40 14.12 12.61 0.34
C VAL A 40 13.25 11.37 0.16
N ILE A 41 12.26 11.15 1.03
CA ILE A 41 11.35 10.02 0.98
C ILE A 41 10.57 9.98 -0.33
N ASN A 42 10.03 11.13 -0.76
CA ASN A 42 9.20 11.24 -1.95
C ASN A 42 9.99 11.49 -3.24
N LYS A 43 11.33 11.54 -3.17
CA LYS A 43 12.23 11.84 -4.29
C LYS A 43 11.86 13.14 -5.03
N LYS A 44 11.32 14.13 -4.32
CA LYS A 44 10.87 15.43 -4.88
C LYS A 44 11.75 16.56 -4.41
N GLY A 45 12.08 17.49 -5.33
CA GLY A 45 12.89 18.67 -5.03
C GLY A 45 14.38 18.38 -4.80
N TYR A 46 15.16 19.47 -4.70
CA TYR A 46 16.61 19.37 -4.49
C TYR A 46 16.93 19.13 -3.01
N VAL A 47 17.78 18.15 -2.74
CA VAL A 47 18.43 17.90 -1.45
C VAL A 47 19.86 17.48 -1.74
N SER A 48 20.85 18.10 -1.07
CA SER A 48 22.27 17.76 -1.27
C SER A 48 22.54 16.30 -0.97
N GLU A 49 23.48 15.68 -1.69
CA GLU A 49 23.85 14.27 -1.49
C GLU A 49 24.26 13.96 -0.04
N LYS A 50 25.00 14.86 0.60
CA LYS A 50 25.39 14.73 2.01
C LYS A 50 24.15 14.63 2.93
N THR A 51 23.16 15.49 2.72
CA THR A 51 21.93 15.50 3.51
C THR A 51 21.05 14.29 3.18
N ARG A 52 20.98 13.90 1.91
CA ARG A 52 20.25 12.71 1.47
C ARG A 52 20.80 11.46 2.15
N LYS A 53 22.13 11.26 2.10
CA LYS A 53 22.78 10.11 2.74
C LYS A 53 22.52 10.08 4.24
N LYS A 54 22.66 11.24 4.92
CA LYS A 54 22.38 11.34 6.36
C LYS A 54 20.96 10.90 6.72
N ILE A 55 19.96 11.34 5.94
CA ILE A 55 18.56 10.95 6.15
C ILE A 55 18.37 9.46 5.86
N GLN A 56 18.95 8.95 4.77
CA GLN A 56 18.86 7.54 4.42
C GLN A 56 19.46 6.65 5.53
N ASP A 57 20.61 6.99 6.09
CA ASP A 57 21.26 6.27 7.18
C ASP A 57 20.34 6.22 8.45
N VAL A 58 19.57 7.28 8.70
CA VAL A 58 18.60 7.31 9.81
C VAL A 58 17.39 6.44 9.51
N LEU A 59 16.85 6.49 8.29
CA LEU A 59 15.73 5.66 7.85
C LEU A 59 16.09 4.17 7.96
N ASP A 60 17.27 3.78 7.45
CA ASP A 60 17.73 2.40 7.42
C ASP A 60 17.98 1.84 8.84
N ARG A 61 18.65 2.63 9.71
CA ARG A 61 18.89 2.22 11.11
C ARG A 61 17.63 2.02 11.92
N ASN A 62 16.59 2.76 11.60
CA ASN A 62 15.32 2.71 12.34
C ASN A 62 14.28 1.85 11.63
N GLU A 63 14.65 1.14 10.54
CA GLU A 63 13.73 0.36 9.72
C GLU A 63 12.44 1.14 9.41
N TYR A 64 12.62 2.46 9.12
CA TYR A 64 11.48 3.34 8.92
C TYR A 64 10.83 3.10 7.57
N HIS A 65 9.61 2.60 7.60
CA HIS A 65 8.77 2.46 6.42
C HIS A 65 7.77 3.62 6.36
N PRO A 66 7.88 4.50 5.35
CA PRO A 66 6.90 5.57 5.17
C PRO A 66 5.49 5.01 5.06
N SER A 67 4.55 5.58 5.80
CA SER A 67 3.16 5.16 5.73
C SER A 67 2.59 5.38 4.33
N ASP A 68 2.17 4.30 3.66
CA ASP A 68 1.52 4.36 2.35
C ASP A 68 0.23 5.18 2.41
N ILE A 69 -0.49 5.10 3.54
CA ILE A 69 -1.69 5.90 3.79
C ILE A 69 -1.34 7.40 3.80
N ALA A 70 -0.28 7.79 4.53
CA ALA A 70 0.14 9.19 4.58
C ALA A 70 0.61 9.70 3.20
N ARG A 71 1.31 8.86 2.42
CA ARG A 71 1.67 9.16 1.04
C ARG A 71 0.45 9.29 0.15
N GLY A 72 -0.50 8.37 0.27
CA GLY A 72 -1.75 8.37 -0.47
C GLY A 72 -2.57 9.62 -0.25
N LEU A 73 -2.68 10.10 0.99
CA LEU A 73 -3.37 11.34 1.32
C LEU A 73 -2.72 12.57 0.67
N VAL A 74 -1.40 12.59 0.52
CA VAL A 74 -0.68 13.71 -0.11
C VAL A 74 -0.69 13.60 -1.63
N SER A 75 -0.61 12.40 -2.20
CA SER A 75 -0.60 12.17 -3.64
C SER A 75 -1.99 12.12 -4.28
N GLY A 76 -3.03 11.91 -3.47
CA GLY A 76 -4.39 11.66 -3.93
C GLY A 76 -4.61 10.26 -4.51
N SER A 77 -3.67 9.32 -4.31
CA SER A 77 -3.76 7.93 -4.80
C SER A 77 -3.24 6.96 -3.73
N MET A 78 -4.04 5.97 -3.40
CA MET A 78 -3.67 4.89 -2.47
C MET A 78 -2.92 3.74 -3.15
N LYS A 79 -2.72 3.82 -4.47
CA LYS A 79 -2.16 2.74 -5.28
C LYS A 79 -2.90 1.41 -5.04
N THR A 80 -4.24 1.47 -4.95
CA THR A 80 -5.09 0.32 -4.65
C THR A 80 -6.23 0.24 -5.64
N VAL A 81 -6.40 -0.92 -6.28
CA VAL A 81 -7.51 -1.21 -7.20
C VAL A 81 -8.29 -2.41 -6.67
N ALA A 82 -9.61 -2.36 -6.75
CA ALA A 82 -10.46 -3.49 -6.42
C ALA A 82 -10.95 -4.19 -7.69
N ILE A 83 -10.88 -5.52 -7.71
CA ILE A 83 -11.53 -6.39 -8.68
C ILE A 83 -12.73 -7.02 -7.98
N VAL A 84 -13.91 -6.68 -8.44
CA VAL A 84 -15.18 -7.18 -7.89
C VAL A 84 -15.72 -8.24 -8.83
N VAL A 85 -15.78 -9.47 -8.34
CA VAL A 85 -16.23 -10.63 -9.11
C VAL A 85 -17.51 -11.23 -8.52
N VAL A 86 -18.36 -11.76 -9.39
CA VAL A 86 -19.58 -12.45 -8.98
C VAL A 86 -19.23 -13.75 -8.25
N ASP A 87 -18.38 -14.60 -8.83
CA ASP A 87 -17.98 -15.88 -8.22
C ASP A 87 -16.57 -16.29 -8.69
N VAL A 88 -15.61 -16.20 -7.77
CA VAL A 88 -14.21 -16.59 -8.03
C VAL A 88 -14.02 -18.10 -8.31
N ARG A 89 -15.04 -18.94 -8.06
CA ARG A 89 -14.99 -20.37 -8.38
C ARG A 89 -15.20 -20.63 -9.87
N VAL A 90 -15.80 -19.68 -10.59
CA VAL A 90 -15.97 -19.78 -12.05
C VAL A 90 -14.61 -19.59 -12.73
N PRO A 91 -14.11 -20.59 -13.47
CA PRO A 91 -12.74 -20.57 -14.02
C PRO A 91 -12.43 -19.33 -14.87
N HIS A 92 -13.40 -18.85 -15.65
CA HIS A 92 -13.24 -17.65 -16.46
C HIS A 92 -13.00 -16.40 -15.58
N TYR A 93 -13.79 -16.21 -14.53
CA TYR A 93 -13.63 -15.06 -13.63
C TYR A 93 -12.35 -15.16 -12.81
N ALA A 94 -11.99 -16.38 -12.36
CA ALA A 94 -10.73 -16.63 -11.66
C ALA A 94 -9.52 -16.26 -12.52
N LEU A 95 -9.48 -16.76 -13.77
CA LEU A 95 -8.39 -16.49 -14.70
C LEU A 95 -8.29 -14.99 -15.04
N THR A 96 -9.42 -14.36 -15.31
CA THR A 96 -9.47 -12.91 -15.62
C THR A 96 -8.95 -12.09 -14.45
N SER A 97 -9.40 -12.39 -13.22
CA SER A 97 -8.93 -11.71 -12.01
C SER A 97 -7.42 -11.91 -11.78
N TYR A 98 -6.92 -13.11 -12.00
CA TYR A 98 -5.49 -13.42 -11.89
C TYR A 98 -4.65 -12.60 -12.87
N ILE A 99 -5.04 -12.55 -14.15
CA ILE A 99 -4.30 -11.79 -15.18
C ILE A 99 -4.31 -10.29 -14.85
N MET A 100 -5.45 -9.76 -14.40
CA MET A 100 -5.57 -8.35 -14.02
C MET A 100 -4.72 -8.04 -12.79
N GLU A 101 -4.75 -8.90 -11.77
CA GLU A 101 -3.95 -8.75 -10.56
C GLU A 101 -2.47 -8.69 -10.88
N GLN A 102 -1.95 -9.64 -11.70
CA GLN A 102 -0.54 -9.65 -12.08
C GLN A 102 -0.14 -8.34 -12.78
N ARG A 103 -0.91 -7.85 -13.74
CA ARG A 103 -0.61 -6.61 -14.45
C ARG A 103 -0.65 -5.37 -13.56
N LEU A 104 -1.64 -5.29 -12.67
CA LEU A 104 -1.75 -4.18 -11.73
C LEU A 104 -0.64 -4.20 -10.69
N SER A 105 -0.25 -5.39 -10.21
CA SER A 105 0.89 -5.58 -9.31
C SER A 105 2.21 -5.13 -9.94
N ASP A 106 2.45 -5.46 -11.21
CA ASP A 106 3.63 -5.02 -11.98
C ASP A 106 3.71 -3.49 -12.07
N GLU A 107 2.56 -2.81 -12.12
CA GLU A 107 2.44 -1.34 -12.10
C GLU A 107 2.47 -0.74 -10.66
N GLY A 108 2.70 -1.57 -9.65
CA GLY A 108 2.82 -1.18 -8.25
C GLY A 108 1.50 -0.87 -7.57
N TYR A 109 0.40 -1.44 -8.04
CA TYR A 109 -0.89 -1.38 -7.35
C TYR A 109 -1.09 -2.57 -6.42
N MET A 110 -1.65 -2.30 -5.25
CA MET A 110 -2.25 -3.35 -4.43
C MET A 110 -3.62 -3.71 -4.99
N VAL A 111 -3.90 -5.00 -5.12
CA VAL A 111 -5.17 -5.47 -5.66
C VAL A 111 -6.01 -6.13 -4.58
N LEU A 112 -7.27 -5.70 -4.47
CA LEU A 112 -8.27 -6.32 -3.61
C LEU A 112 -9.23 -7.12 -4.49
N VAL A 113 -9.35 -8.42 -4.27
CA VAL A 113 -10.36 -9.24 -4.94
C VAL A 113 -11.56 -9.40 -4.00
N CYS A 114 -12.72 -8.96 -4.44
CA CYS A 114 -13.98 -9.00 -3.70
C CYS A 114 -14.97 -9.93 -4.41
N ASN A 115 -15.42 -10.97 -3.73
CA ASN A 115 -16.43 -11.90 -4.24
C ASN A 115 -17.81 -11.50 -3.72
N THR A 116 -18.73 -11.11 -4.62
CA THR A 116 -20.04 -10.55 -4.23
C THR A 116 -21.18 -11.56 -4.25
N GLY A 117 -21.05 -12.65 -5.00
CA GLY A 117 -22.20 -13.49 -5.35
C GLY A 117 -23.11 -12.79 -6.37
N GLU A 118 -24.26 -13.40 -6.66
CA GLU A 118 -25.19 -12.97 -7.71
C GLU A 118 -26.14 -11.84 -7.27
N LYS A 119 -26.19 -11.52 -5.99
CA LYS A 119 -27.14 -10.53 -5.47
C LYS A 119 -26.66 -9.11 -5.70
N GLU A 120 -27.44 -8.31 -6.41
CA GLU A 120 -27.16 -6.90 -6.65
C GLU A 120 -26.90 -6.11 -5.36
N GLU A 121 -27.65 -6.43 -4.30
CA GLU A 121 -27.51 -5.78 -3.00
C GLU A 121 -26.12 -5.98 -2.39
N ASP A 122 -25.55 -7.18 -2.50
CA ASP A 122 -24.22 -7.48 -1.99
C ASP A 122 -23.14 -6.77 -2.83
N CYS A 123 -23.31 -6.73 -4.14
CA CYS A 123 -22.45 -5.93 -5.01
C CYS A 123 -22.46 -4.45 -4.59
N ARG A 124 -23.63 -3.87 -4.39
CA ARG A 124 -23.80 -2.48 -3.96
C ARG A 124 -23.12 -2.20 -2.61
N LYS A 125 -23.22 -3.11 -1.65
CA LYS A 125 -22.52 -3.01 -0.35
C LYS A 125 -20.99 -2.94 -0.54
N TYR A 126 -20.44 -3.83 -1.37
CA TYR A 126 -19.00 -3.81 -1.67
C TYR A 126 -18.56 -2.50 -2.34
N LEU A 127 -19.31 -2.01 -3.33
CA LEU A 127 -19.01 -0.76 -4.00
C LEU A 127 -18.96 0.44 -3.03
N CYS A 128 -19.96 0.53 -2.14
CA CYS A 128 -19.98 1.57 -1.10
C CYS A 128 -18.78 1.44 -0.13
N MET A 129 -18.45 0.22 0.29
CA MET A 129 -17.34 -0.03 1.18
C MET A 129 -15.99 0.34 0.52
N LEU A 130 -15.80 0.00 -0.74
CA LEU A 130 -14.58 0.28 -1.50
C LEU A 130 -14.42 1.80 -1.74
N ALA A 131 -15.50 2.49 -2.09
CA ALA A 131 -15.50 3.94 -2.23
C ALA A 131 -15.06 4.64 -0.93
N ASN A 132 -15.57 4.20 0.23
CA ASN A 132 -15.18 4.72 1.54
C ASN A 132 -13.72 4.39 1.93
N ARG A 133 -13.11 3.38 1.30
CA ARG A 133 -11.70 3.02 1.49
C ARG A 133 -10.75 3.75 0.53
N HIS A 134 -11.27 4.65 -0.27
CA HIS A 134 -10.50 5.46 -1.23
C HIS A 134 -9.64 4.60 -2.18
N VAL A 135 -10.19 3.49 -2.69
CA VAL A 135 -9.52 2.75 -3.76
C VAL A 135 -9.46 3.63 -5.02
N ASP A 136 -8.37 3.54 -5.79
CA ASP A 136 -8.15 4.38 -6.97
C ASP A 136 -9.01 3.93 -8.16
N GLY A 137 -9.47 2.69 -8.16
CA GLY A 137 -10.32 2.15 -9.21
C GLY A 137 -11.04 0.88 -8.79
N ILE A 138 -12.13 0.60 -9.48
CA ILE A 138 -12.93 -0.63 -9.30
C ILE A 138 -13.14 -1.25 -10.68
N ILE A 139 -12.82 -2.53 -10.83
CA ILE A 139 -13.05 -3.33 -12.03
C ILE A 139 -14.14 -4.35 -11.69
N LEU A 140 -15.22 -4.36 -12.46
CA LEU A 140 -16.30 -5.34 -12.32
C LEU A 140 -16.07 -6.48 -13.29
N VAL A 141 -16.18 -7.73 -12.79
CA VAL A 141 -16.01 -8.96 -13.57
C VAL A 141 -17.22 -9.87 -13.32
N GLY A 142 -18.11 -9.94 -14.29
CA GLY A 142 -19.35 -10.71 -14.21
C GLY A 142 -20.35 -10.35 -15.29
#